data_156fa6fbfb845e1e629ace9867eeac5c
#
_entry.id   156fa6fbfb845e1e629ace9867eeac5c
#
_cell.length_a   1.000
_cell.length_b   1.000
_cell.length_c   1.000
_cell.angle_alpha   90.00
_cell.angle_beta   90.00
_cell.angle_gamma   90.00
#
_symmetry.space_group_name_H-M   'P 1'
#
loop_
_entity.id
_entity.type
_entity.pdbx_description
1 polymer ?
#
loop_
_entity_poly.entity_id
_entity_poly.type
_entity_poly.pdbx_seq_one_letter_code
_entity_poly.pdbx_strand_id
1 'polypeptide(L)'
;MIEQTHEVSDLSRRRFLKSTVVGLAAASTLGLGANTSKANESSAGGSSTIPDLAPQWKKLDLVEILSRPAAFVSISQNKSLYESWGAQGAEKHRERTSLPATIKVVNAARAANNFRSFSWIGYEVFRENYPQSTFDKVQYETWVEGLNFSPEKKKADNELVDELKALVQPGDLQFNELALQSSFVGTQLPLELSRKRVEVIVFTGIHLDWCVEGNTRSARDNGYLPFVIGDACDCQKPEDEPAALRRINNFFAPVISSDNFVKLLQQGAGTRKA
;
A
#
# COMPACT_ATOMS: atom_id res chain seq x y z
N MET A 1 -43.04 38.96 -13.40
CA MET A 1 -42.04 39.92 -13.88
C MET A 1 -41.47 40.63 -12.66
N ILE A 2 -40.52 40.10 -12.02
CA ILE A 2 -39.54 40.78 -11.11
C ILE A 2 -38.30 39.89 -11.06
N GLU A 3 -37.25 40.30 -11.76
CA GLU A 3 -35.88 39.80 -11.61
C GLU A 3 -35.35 40.27 -10.27
N GLN A 4 -34.83 39.36 -9.49
CA GLN A 4 -33.91 39.69 -8.40
C GLN A 4 -32.59 39.00 -8.63
N THR A 5 -31.64 39.78 -9.08
CA THR A 5 -30.20 39.49 -9.13
C THR A 5 -29.65 39.54 -7.70
N HIS A 6 -29.12 38.41 -7.21
CA HIS A 6 -28.29 38.40 -6.00
C HIS A 6 -26.81 38.53 -6.38
N GLU A 7 -26.31 39.76 -6.23
CA GLU A 7 -24.87 40.01 -6.09
C GLU A 7 -24.37 39.42 -4.76
N VAL A 8 -23.51 38.40 -4.84
CA VAL A 8 -22.76 37.92 -3.69
C VAL A 8 -21.42 38.64 -3.67
N SER A 9 -21.25 39.49 -2.67
CA SER A 9 -20.11 40.35 -2.45
C SER A 9 -18.79 39.59 -2.28
N ASP A 10 -17.83 39.95 -3.12
CA ASP A 10 -16.42 39.52 -3.14
C ASP A 10 -15.58 40.31 -2.10
N LEU A 11 -15.73 39.99 -0.81
CA LEU A 11 -15.04 40.72 0.28
C LEU A 11 -14.35 39.83 1.33
N SER A 12 -14.09 38.56 1.11
CA SER A 12 -13.41 37.72 2.10
C SER A 12 -12.07 37.08 1.71
N ARG A 13 -11.45 37.45 0.60
CA ARG A 13 -10.20 36.83 0.12
C ARG A 13 -8.93 37.68 0.19
N ARG A 14 -8.92 38.80 0.90
CA ARG A 14 -7.70 39.64 1.00
C ARG A 14 -7.36 40.06 2.42
N ARG A 15 -7.03 39.09 3.30
CA ARG A 15 -6.32 39.41 4.56
C ARG A 15 -5.61 38.16 5.11
N PHE A 16 -4.53 37.75 4.48
CA PHE A 16 -3.50 36.91 5.12
C PHE A 16 -2.20 36.97 4.33
N LEU A 17 -1.50 38.10 4.41
CA LEU A 17 -0.09 38.20 4.00
C LEU A 17 0.45 39.55 4.46
N LYS A 18 0.93 39.62 5.69
CA LYS A 18 2.00 40.53 6.17
C LYS A 18 2.34 40.15 7.61
N SER A 19 3.35 39.34 7.81
CA SER A 19 4.11 39.30 9.06
C SER A 19 5.59 39.16 8.73
N THR A 20 6.23 40.18 9.00
CA THR A 20 7.58 40.66 9.10
C THR A 20 8.61 39.56 9.45
N VAL A 21 9.63 39.45 8.61
CA VAL A 21 10.92 38.82 8.91
C VAL A 21 11.71 39.82 9.77
N VAL A 22 12.04 39.45 11.00
CA VAL A 22 13.11 40.07 11.79
C VAL A 22 14.20 39.03 11.96
N GLY A 23 15.34 39.29 11.33
CA GLY A 23 16.53 38.49 11.49
C GLY A 23 17.21 38.77 12.83
N LEU A 24 17.71 37.70 13.46
CA LEU A 24 18.79 37.80 14.45
C LEU A 24 19.85 36.77 14.07
N ALA A 25 20.99 37.28 13.58
CA ALA A 25 22.21 36.54 13.45
C ALA A 25 22.87 36.43 14.84
N ALA A 26 23.13 35.21 15.29
CA ALA A 26 24.07 34.99 16.38
C ALA A 26 25.03 33.86 15.92
N ALA A 27 26.24 34.26 15.64
CA ALA A 27 27.36 33.37 15.43
C ALA A 27 27.83 32.81 16.79
N SER A 28 27.97 31.49 16.88
CA SER A 28 28.83 30.86 17.88
C SER A 28 29.52 29.65 17.26
N THR A 29 30.79 29.84 17.02
CA THR A 29 31.81 28.84 16.72
C THR A 29 32.02 27.97 17.96
N LEU A 30 31.91 26.62 17.83
CA LEU A 30 32.66 25.69 18.67
C LEU A 30 32.67 24.26 18.07
N GLY A 31 33.89 23.78 17.82
CA GLY A 31 34.26 22.39 18.05
C GLY A 31 33.99 21.38 16.92
N LEU A 32 34.91 21.25 16.00
CA LEU A 32 35.09 20.03 15.17
C LEU A 32 35.43 18.85 16.07
N GLY A 33 34.52 17.91 16.17
CA GLY A 33 34.79 16.54 16.59
C GLY A 33 34.45 15.61 15.43
N ALA A 34 35.44 15.24 14.63
CA ALA A 34 35.31 14.25 13.57
C ALA A 34 35.12 12.86 14.19
N ASN A 35 33.89 12.38 14.25
CA ASN A 35 33.62 10.96 14.47
C ASN A 35 33.35 10.31 13.12
N THR A 36 34.40 9.74 12.54
CA THR A 36 34.31 8.85 11.38
C THR A 36 33.74 7.51 11.86
N SER A 37 32.42 7.39 11.87
CA SER A 37 31.77 6.08 11.90
C SER A 37 31.91 5.46 10.50
N LYS A 38 32.75 4.41 10.41
CA LYS A 38 32.86 3.56 9.22
C LYS A 38 31.45 3.07 8.84
N ALA A 39 30.98 3.50 7.68
CA ALA A 39 29.87 2.87 7.02
C ALA A 39 30.30 1.43 6.70
N ASN A 40 29.63 0.48 7.32
CA ASN A 40 29.77 -0.92 6.99
C ASN A 40 29.03 -1.13 5.65
N GLU A 41 29.79 -1.30 4.58
CA GLU A 41 29.28 -1.81 3.31
C GLU A 41 28.84 -3.25 3.55
N SER A 42 27.54 -3.48 3.78
CA SER A 42 26.97 -4.82 3.75
C SER A 42 26.35 -5.06 2.39
N SER A 43 26.90 -6.05 1.74
CA SER A 43 26.59 -6.71 0.49
C SER A 43 25.11 -6.84 0.14
N ALA A 44 24.83 -6.71 -1.16
CA ALA A 44 23.58 -6.96 -1.85
C ALA A 44 22.90 -8.28 -1.45
N GLY A 45 21.65 -8.17 -1.02
CA GLY A 45 20.76 -9.26 -0.63
C GLY A 45 19.75 -8.73 0.39
N GLY A 46 19.02 -7.65 0.04
CA GLY A 46 18.19 -6.93 0.99
C GLY A 46 16.93 -7.71 1.38
N SER A 47 17.02 -8.50 2.44
CA SER A 47 15.83 -8.80 3.25
C SER A 47 15.43 -7.51 3.94
N SER A 48 14.28 -6.94 3.58
CA SER A 48 13.73 -5.77 4.28
C SER A 48 13.58 -6.14 5.76
N THR A 49 14.28 -5.43 6.63
CA THR A 49 14.20 -5.71 8.07
C THR A 49 12.85 -5.22 8.56
N ILE A 50 11.94 -6.16 8.83
CA ILE A 50 10.63 -5.85 9.41
C ILE A 50 10.85 -5.16 10.76
N PRO A 51 10.29 -3.98 11.00
CA PRO A 51 10.47 -3.27 12.25
C PRO A 51 9.82 -4.03 13.41
N ASP A 52 10.37 -3.88 14.61
CA ASP A 52 9.67 -4.30 15.82
C ASP A 52 8.31 -3.62 15.91
N LEU A 53 7.31 -4.36 16.42
CA LEU A 53 5.99 -3.78 16.64
C LEU A 53 6.07 -2.51 17.49
N ALA A 54 5.39 -1.47 17.06
CA ALA A 54 5.28 -0.24 17.83
C ALA A 54 4.63 -0.49 19.20
N PRO A 55 4.94 0.31 20.23
CA PRO A 55 4.50 0.06 21.61
C PRO A 55 2.98 -0.13 21.77
N GLN A 56 2.17 0.59 20.98
CA GLN A 56 0.71 0.46 21.03
C GLN A 56 0.22 -0.91 20.54
N TRP A 57 0.86 -1.50 19.53
CA TRP A 57 0.49 -2.81 18.99
C TRP A 57 0.90 -3.96 19.92
N LYS A 58 1.97 -3.80 20.69
CA LYS A 58 2.40 -4.78 21.72
C LYS A 58 1.39 -4.94 22.86
N LYS A 59 0.44 -4.02 23.00
CA LYS A 59 -0.65 -4.07 24.00
C LYS A 59 -1.86 -4.87 23.52
N LEU A 60 -1.87 -5.29 22.26
CA LEU A 60 -2.98 -5.99 21.64
C LEU A 60 -2.71 -7.49 21.57
N ASP A 61 -3.76 -8.29 21.72
CA ASP A 61 -3.72 -9.71 21.37
C ASP A 61 -3.91 -9.86 19.86
N LEU A 62 -2.80 -9.93 19.12
CA LEU A 62 -2.85 -10.06 17.67
C LEU A 62 -3.38 -11.42 17.21
N VAL A 63 -3.32 -12.48 18.04
CA VAL A 63 -3.91 -13.78 17.75
C VAL A 63 -5.43 -13.66 17.77
N GLU A 64 -5.98 -13.04 18.81
CA GLU A 64 -7.42 -12.78 18.92
C GLU A 64 -7.91 -11.93 17.74
N ILE A 65 -7.24 -10.81 17.45
CA ILE A 65 -7.62 -9.90 16.36
C ILE A 65 -7.60 -10.62 15.01
N LEU A 66 -6.52 -11.32 14.67
CA LEU A 66 -6.42 -12.07 13.42
C LEU A 66 -7.39 -13.26 13.33
N SER A 67 -8.05 -13.62 14.43
CA SER A 67 -9.09 -14.65 14.45
C SER A 67 -10.48 -14.13 14.07
N ARG A 68 -10.68 -12.82 14.00
CA ARG A 68 -11.94 -12.17 13.61
C ARG A 68 -12.21 -12.32 12.12
N PRO A 69 -13.43 -11.98 11.66
CA PRO A 69 -13.76 -11.96 10.24
C PRO A 69 -12.75 -11.12 9.43
N ALA A 70 -12.02 -11.76 8.54
CA ALA A 70 -10.90 -11.13 7.85
C ALA A 70 -11.08 -11.11 6.33
N ALA A 71 -10.36 -10.18 5.68
CA ALA A 71 -10.14 -10.14 4.25
C ALA A 71 -8.65 -10.12 3.94
N PHE A 72 -8.27 -10.77 2.86
CA PHE A 72 -6.98 -10.61 2.20
C PHE A 72 -7.13 -9.65 1.03
N VAL A 73 -6.20 -8.70 0.89
CA VAL A 73 -6.18 -7.71 -0.19
C VAL A 73 -4.78 -7.62 -0.77
N SER A 74 -4.63 -8.05 -2.02
CA SER A 74 -3.42 -7.89 -2.82
C SER A 74 -3.54 -6.64 -3.68
N ILE A 75 -2.52 -5.78 -3.66
CA ILE A 75 -2.51 -4.50 -4.35
C ILE A 75 -1.43 -4.47 -5.42
N SER A 76 -1.82 -4.19 -6.66
CA SER A 76 -0.95 -3.87 -7.80
C SER A 76 0.18 -4.88 -8.08
N GLN A 77 -0.07 -6.17 -7.85
CA GLN A 77 0.91 -7.23 -8.16
C GLN A 77 0.74 -7.72 -9.60
N ASN A 78 0.80 -6.79 -10.53
CA ASN A 78 0.60 -6.99 -11.96
C ASN A 78 1.89 -7.33 -12.70
N LYS A 79 1.76 -7.86 -13.91
CA LYS A 79 2.88 -8.12 -14.82
C LYS A 79 3.67 -6.86 -15.15
N SER A 80 3.01 -5.68 -15.15
CA SER A 80 3.67 -4.39 -15.30
C SER A 80 4.89 -4.20 -14.40
N LEU A 81 4.79 -4.65 -13.14
CA LEU A 81 5.79 -4.48 -12.09
C LEU A 81 6.74 -5.68 -11.98
N TYR A 82 6.25 -6.88 -12.28
CA TYR A 82 7.01 -8.12 -12.07
C TYR A 82 7.73 -8.63 -13.32
N GLU A 83 7.22 -8.34 -14.51
CA GLU A 83 7.85 -8.82 -15.75
C GLU A 83 8.87 -7.79 -16.27
N SER A 84 10.02 -8.28 -16.72
CA SER A 84 11.08 -7.40 -17.25
C SER A 84 10.64 -6.59 -18.48
N TRP A 85 9.62 -7.04 -19.20
CA TRP A 85 9.00 -6.35 -20.33
C TRP A 85 7.84 -5.43 -19.93
N GLY A 86 7.42 -5.47 -18.67
CA GLY A 86 6.33 -4.64 -18.14
C GLY A 86 6.67 -3.15 -18.17
N ALA A 87 5.65 -2.31 -18.13
CA ALA A 87 5.83 -0.85 -18.18
C ALA A 87 6.70 -0.32 -17.03
N GLN A 88 6.66 -0.99 -15.88
CA GLN A 88 7.46 -0.68 -14.70
C GLN A 88 8.46 -1.80 -14.35
N GLY A 89 8.76 -2.69 -15.28
CA GLY A 89 9.65 -3.85 -15.06
C GLY A 89 11.08 -3.47 -14.65
N ALA A 90 11.52 -2.24 -14.91
CA ALA A 90 12.81 -1.71 -14.47
C ALA A 90 12.97 -1.66 -12.94
N GLU A 91 11.87 -1.72 -12.18
CA GLU A 91 11.87 -1.73 -10.72
C GLU A 91 12.27 -3.09 -10.13
N LYS A 92 12.29 -4.15 -10.95
CA LYS A 92 12.79 -5.50 -10.62
C LYS A 92 12.12 -6.19 -9.43
N HIS A 93 10.82 -5.99 -9.24
CA HIS A 93 10.10 -6.59 -8.12
C HIS A 93 10.13 -8.12 -8.12
N ARG A 94 10.31 -8.76 -9.29
CA ARG A 94 10.47 -10.22 -9.37
C ARG A 94 11.73 -10.74 -8.67
N GLU A 95 12.74 -9.92 -8.51
CA GLU A 95 13.99 -10.27 -7.84
C GLU A 95 13.90 -10.10 -6.31
N ARG A 96 12.76 -9.61 -5.79
CA ARG A 96 12.53 -9.31 -4.37
C ARG A 96 11.67 -10.37 -3.68
N THR A 97 11.37 -10.14 -2.41
CA THR A 97 10.67 -11.12 -1.54
C THR A 97 9.15 -11.04 -1.61
N SER A 98 8.57 -9.98 -2.15
CA SER A 98 7.13 -9.70 -2.06
C SER A 98 6.26 -10.79 -2.70
N LEU A 99 6.64 -11.32 -3.86
CA LEU A 99 5.87 -12.35 -4.55
C LEU A 99 5.81 -13.66 -3.78
N PRO A 100 6.95 -14.31 -3.40
CA PRO A 100 6.90 -15.55 -2.64
C PRO A 100 6.26 -15.38 -1.26
N ALA A 101 6.45 -14.23 -0.61
CA ALA A 101 5.79 -13.95 0.67
C ALA A 101 4.28 -13.78 0.51
N THR A 102 3.80 -13.11 -0.55
CA THR A 102 2.36 -13.01 -0.85
C THR A 102 1.74 -14.39 -1.07
N ILE A 103 2.38 -15.26 -1.86
CA ILE A 103 1.92 -16.64 -2.10
C ILE A 103 1.74 -17.38 -0.76
N LYS A 104 2.72 -17.26 0.14
CA LYS A 104 2.69 -17.85 1.48
C LYS A 104 1.52 -17.33 2.31
N VAL A 105 1.31 -16.01 2.30
CA VAL A 105 0.20 -15.35 3.02
C VAL A 105 -1.15 -15.81 2.50
N VAL A 106 -1.35 -15.84 1.19
CA VAL A 106 -2.60 -16.29 0.56
C VAL A 106 -2.91 -17.73 0.95
N ASN A 107 -1.94 -18.64 0.84
CA ASN A 107 -2.14 -20.04 1.19
C ASN A 107 -2.52 -20.22 2.66
N ALA A 108 -1.89 -19.48 3.57
CA ALA A 108 -2.24 -19.49 5.00
C ALA A 108 -3.64 -18.90 5.26
N ALA A 109 -3.97 -17.79 4.61
CA ALA A 109 -5.30 -17.16 4.71
C ALA A 109 -6.41 -18.07 4.16
N ARG A 110 -6.18 -18.77 3.03
CA ARG A 110 -7.11 -19.77 2.45
C ARG A 110 -7.34 -20.94 3.39
N ALA A 111 -6.32 -21.38 4.10
CA ALA A 111 -6.44 -22.47 5.06
C ALA A 111 -7.17 -22.05 6.36
N ALA A 112 -7.29 -20.75 6.62
CA ALA A 112 -7.95 -20.22 7.81
C ALA A 112 -9.44 -19.97 7.54
N ASN A 113 -10.30 -20.44 8.47
CA ASN A 113 -11.76 -20.42 8.30
C ASN A 113 -12.41 -19.04 8.48
N ASN A 114 -11.65 -18.02 8.87
CA ASN A 114 -12.16 -16.68 9.17
C ASN A 114 -11.96 -15.67 8.04
N PHE A 115 -11.22 -16.00 6.97
CA PHE A 115 -11.09 -15.16 5.81
C PHE A 115 -12.31 -15.27 4.91
N ARG A 116 -13.08 -14.20 4.84
CA ARG A 116 -14.36 -14.12 4.13
C ARG A 116 -14.26 -13.52 2.74
N SER A 117 -13.19 -12.78 2.46
CA SER A 117 -12.97 -12.11 1.19
C SER A 117 -11.50 -12.18 0.79
N PHE A 118 -11.30 -12.36 -0.51
CA PHE A 118 -10.01 -12.24 -1.18
C PHE A 118 -10.18 -11.26 -2.33
N SER A 119 -9.39 -10.22 -2.33
CA SER A 119 -9.46 -9.15 -3.33
C SER A 119 -8.11 -8.98 -4.02
N TRP A 120 -8.15 -8.98 -5.35
CA TRP A 120 -7.01 -8.82 -6.22
C TRP A 120 -7.19 -7.52 -6.97
N ILE A 121 -6.47 -6.50 -6.54
CA ILE A 121 -6.63 -5.14 -7.03
C ILE A 121 -5.51 -4.87 -8.02
N GLY A 122 -5.90 -4.67 -9.26
CA GLY A 122 -5.00 -4.34 -10.35
C GLY A 122 -4.67 -2.86 -10.40
N TYR A 123 -3.66 -2.56 -11.20
CA TYR A 123 -3.21 -1.22 -11.48
C TYR A 123 -2.95 -1.08 -12.98
N GLU A 124 -3.54 -0.10 -13.61
CA GLU A 124 -3.33 0.19 -15.03
C GLU A 124 -2.43 1.39 -15.21
N VAL A 125 -1.23 1.18 -15.73
CA VAL A 125 -0.31 2.27 -16.06
C VAL A 125 -0.82 3.08 -17.24
N PHE A 126 -1.38 2.40 -18.26
CA PHE A 126 -1.95 3.03 -19.45
C PHE A 126 -3.42 3.41 -19.21
N ARG A 127 -3.66 4.54 -18.55
CA ARG A 127 -5.00 4.96 -18.09
C ARG A 127 -5.77 5.80 -19.10
N GLU A 128 -5.93 5.31 -20.31
CA GLU A 128 -6.59 6.06 -21.39
C GLU A 128 -8.09 6.32 -21.12
N ASN A 129 -8.73 5.45 -20.34
CA ASN A 129 -10.18 5.46 -20.13
C ASN A 129 -10.65 5.87 -18.72
N TYR A 130 -9.74 6.28 -17.85
CA TYR A 130 -10.10 6.71 -16.50
C TYR A 130 -10.25 8.22 -16.38
N PRO A 131 -11.19 8.72 -15.56
CA PRO A 131 -11.22 10.12 -15.19
C PRO A 131 -9.88 10.51 -14.53
N GLN A 132 -9.24 11.53 -15.08
CA GLN A 132 -7.91 11.93 -14.60
C GLN A 132 -7.93 13.42 -14.25
N SER A 133 -7.33 13.76 -13.09
CA SER A 133 -6.94 15.13 -12.81
C SER A 133 -5.76 15.54 -13.71
N THR A 134 -5.47 16.82 -13.78
CA THR A 134 -4.29 17.31 -14.52
C THR A 134 -3.00 16.67 -14.00
N PHE A 135 -2.88 16.48 -12.68
CA PHE A 135 -1.70 15.85 -12.09
C PHE A 135 -1.58 14.38 -12.48
N ASP A 136 -2.67 13.63 -12.43
CA ASP A 136 -2.71 12.22 -12.82
C ASP A 136 -2.26 12.05 -14.27
N LYS A 137 -2.83 12.87 -15.16
CA LYS A 137 -2.51 12.82 -16.58
C LYS A 137 -1.03 13.01 -16.84
N VAL A 138 -0.43 14.09 -16.30
CA VAL A 138 0.99 14.37 -16.47
C VAL A 138 1.86 13.26 -15.88
N GLN A 139 1.51 12.75 -14.70
CA GLN A 139 2.27 11.69 -14.05
C GLN A 139 2.26 10.40 -14.89
N TYR A 140 1.10 9.97 -15.40
CA TYR A 140 1.00 8.75 -16.22
C TYR A 140 1.65 8.91 -17.57
N GLU A 141 1.46 10.04 -18.25
CA GLU A 141 2.14 10.34 -19.51
C GLU A 141 3.66 10.22 -19.34
N THR A 142 4.20 10.71 -18.22
CA THR A 142 5.62 10.59 -17.90
C THR A 142 6.06 9.14 -17.70
N TRP A 143 5.25 8.32 -17.03
CA TRP A 143 5.61 6.92 -16.76
C TRP A 143 5.60 6.02 -17.98
N VAL A 144 4.76 6.33 -18.96
CA VAL A 144 4.65 5.57 -20.20
C VAL A 144 5.39 6.22 -21.36
N GLU A 145 6.11 7.31 -21.12
CA GLU A 145 6.86 8.01 -22.15
C GLU A 145 7.84 7.08 -22.85
N GLY A 146 7.78 7.04 -24.18
CA GLY A 146 8.60 6.16 -25.00
C GLY A 146 8.19 4.69 -25.05
N LEU A 147 7.16 4.27 -24.31
CA LEU A 147 6.65 2.90 -24.35
C LEU A 147 5.67 2.72 -25.51
N ASN A 148 6.08 1.96 -26.53
CA ASN A 148 5.25 1.62 -27.68
C ASN A 148 4.60 0.22 -27.49
N PHE A 149 3.63 0.11 -26.57
CA PHE A 149 2.92 -1.14 -26.33
C PHE A 149 1.71 -1.27 -27.28
N SER A 150 1.59 -2.44 -27.92
CA SER A 150 0.34 -2.79 -28.63
C SER A 150 -0.84 -2.91 -27.64
N PRO A 151 -2.10 -2.84 -28.12
CA PRO A 151 -3.26 -3.06 -27.25
C PRO A 151 -3.20 -4.36 -26.46
N GLU A 152 -2.74 -5.46 -27.10
CA GLU A 152 -2.58 -6.78 -26.48
C GLU A 152 -1.52 -6.73 -25.36
N LYS A 153 -0.41 -6.02 -25.61
CA LYS A 153 0.65 -5.88 -24.62
C LYS A 153 0.21 -5.01 -23.44
N LYS A 154 -0.53 -3.94 -23.67
CA LYS A 154 -1.14 -3.12 -22.61
C LYS A 154 -2.09 -3.96 -21.75
N LYS A 155 -2.92 -4.80 -22.38
CA LYS A 155 -3.80 -5.71 -21.66
C LYS A 155 -3.02 -6.72 -20.82
N ALA A 156 -1.98 -7.33 -21.38
CA ALA A 156 -1.13 -8.27 -20.67
C ALA A 156 -0.37 -7.61 -19.51
N ASP A 157 0.07 -6.37 -19.67
CA ASP A 157 0.73 -5.56 -18.64
C ASP A 157 -0.14 -5.40 -17.38
N ASN A 158 -1.43 -5.23 -17.56
CA ASN A 158 -2.40 -5.04 -16.47
C ASN A 158 -2.84 -6.35 -15.80
N GLU A 159 -2.49 -7.51 -16.34
CA GLU A 159 -2.85 -8.78 -15.73
C GLU A 159 -2.10 -9.02 -14.42
N LEU A 160 -2.77 -9.65 -13.47
CA LEU A 160 -2.13 -10.21 -12.29
C LEU A 160 -1.01 -11.16 -12.70
N VAL A 161 0.13 -11.11 -12.00
CA VAL A 161 1.27 -12.01 -12.26
C VAL A 161 0.82 -13.48 -12.19
N ASP A 162 1.35 -14.34 -13.07
CA ASP A 162 0.80 -15.67 -13.31
C ASP A 162 0.77 -16.55 -12.05
N GLU A 163 1.77 -16.44 -11.17
CA GLU A 163 1.83 -17.19 -9.92
C GLU A 163 0.68 -16.82 -8.95
N LEU A 164 0.28 -15.56 -8.90
CA LEU A 164 -0.85 -15.12 -8.09
C LEU A 164 -2.18 -15.38 -8.80
N LYS A 165 -2.21 -15.25 -10.13
CA LYS A 165 -3.39 -15.58 -10.95
C LYS A 165 -3.80 -17.04 -10.76
N ALA A 166 -2.85 -17.95 -10.57
CA ALA A 166 -3.11 -19.36 -10.25
C ALA A 166 -3.77 -19.60 -8.89
N LEU A 167 -3.71 -18.63 -7.98
CA LEU A 167 -4.32 -18.68 -6.63
C LEU A 167 -5.71 -18.04 -6.56
N VAL A 168 -6.14 -17.39 -7.62
CA VAL A 168 -7.49 -16.81 -7.70
C VAL A 168 -8.53 -17.91 -7.72
N GLN A 169 -9.60 -17.74 -6.94
CA GLN A 169 -10.69 -18.71 -6.85
C GLN A 169 -12.03 -18.07 -7.26
N PRO A 170 -13.01 -18.88 -7.67
CA PRO A 170 -14.37 -18.39 -7.89
C PRO A 170 -14.92 -17.68 -6.64
N GLY A 171 -15.44 -16.47 -6.83
CA GLY A 171 -15.95 -15.64 -5.73
C GLY A 171 -14.94 -14.63 -5.16
N ASP A 172 -13.68 -14.66 -5.60
CA ASP A 172 -12.74 -13.60 -5.32
C ASP A 172 -13.10 -12.32 -6.08
N LEU A 173 -12.87 -11.19 -5.43
CA LEU A 173 -13.05 -9.89 -6.06
C LEU A 173 -11.81 -9.52 -6.89
N GLN A 174 -12.01 -9.20 -8.14
CA GLN A 174 -10.95 -8.76 -9.04
C GLN A 174 -11.38 -7.47 -9.73
N PHE A 175 -10.58 -6.42 -9.63
CA PHE A 175 -10.81 -5.15 -10.31
C PHE A 175 -9.54 -4.31 -10.38
N ASN A 176 -9.56 -3.29 -11.24
CA ASN A 176 -8.53 -2.28 -11.29
C ASN A 176 -8.94 -1.06 -10.46
N GLU A 177 -7.98 -0.41 -9.83
CA GLU A 177 -8.23 0.82 -9.09
C GLU A 177 -8.65 1.95 -10.03
N LEU A 178 -9.71 2.65 -9.62
CA LEU A 178 -10.12 3.91 -10.28
C LEU A 178 -9.44 5.11 -9.66
N ALA A 179 -9.07 5.01 -8.37
CA ALA A 179 -8.31 6.01 -7.65
C ALA A 179 -6.85 5.58 -7.53
N LEU A 180 -5.95 6.56 -7.47
CA LEU A 180 -4.51 6.33 -7.51
C LEU A 180 -3.93 5.59 -6.33
N GLN A 181 -4.49 5.76 -5.15
CA GLN A 181 -3.85 5.37 -3.91
C GLN A 181 -4.73 4.53 -3.00
N SER A 182 -6.04 4.58 -3.17
CA SER A 182 -6.95 3.90 -2.27
C SER A 182 -8.10 3.26 -3.02
N SER A 183 -8.20 1.95 -2.89
CA SER A 183 -9.31 1.15 -3.43
C SER A 183 -10.60 1.30 -2.63
N PHE A 184 -10.59 2.10 -1.58
CA PHE A 184 -11.82 2.49 -0.85
C PHE A 184 -12.61 3.58 -1.56
N VAL A 185 -12.05 4.21 -2.59
CA VAL A 185 -12.68 5.30 -3.33
C VAL A 185 -13.08 4.84 -4.72
N GLY A 186 -14.38 4.89 -5.02
CA GLY A 186 -14.91 4.62 -6.36
C GLY A 186 -14.83 3.16 -6.83
N THR A 187 -14.60 2.21 -5.93
CA THR A 187 -14.52 0.78 -6.26
C THR A 187 -15.54 -0.06 -5.49
N GLN A 188 -15.59 -1.35 -5.79
CA GLN A 188 -16.47 -2.31 -5.12
C GLN A 188 -15.94 -2.78 -3.75
N LEU A 189 -14.69 -2.48 -3.40
CA LEU A 189 -14.05 -3.01 -2.18
C LEU A 189 -14.82 -2.68 -0.90
N PRO A 190 -15.24 -1.45 -0.60
CA PRO A 190 -15.98 -1.13 0.63
C PRO A 190 -17.30 -1.90 0.74
N LEU A 191 -18.01 -2.07 -0.37
CA LEU A 191 -19.25 -2.82 -0.40
C LEU A 191 -19.01 -4.30 -0.11
N GLU A 192 -18.01 -4.90 -0.72
CA GLU A 192 -17.61 -6.29 -0.52
C GLU A 192 -17.25 -6.56 0.97
N LEU A 193 -16.39 -5.72 1.54
CA LEU A 193 -15.96 -5.84 2.93
C LEU A 193 -17.15 -5.72 3.91
N SER A 194 -18.02 -4.72 3.67
CA SER A 194 -19.21 -4.47 4.52
C SER A 194 -20.20 -5.63 4.44
N ARG A 195 -20.55 -6.11 3.24
CA ARG A 195 -21.49 -7.23 3.06
C ARG A 195 -20.98 -8.52 3.70
N LYS A 196 -19.69 -8.76 3.68
CA LYS A 196 -19.05 -9.92 4.30
C LYS A 196 -18.74 -9.71 5.79
N ARG A 197 -19.10 -8.54 6.35
CA ARG A 197 -18.86 -8.19 7.75
C ARG A 197 -17.40 -8.42 8.14
N VAL A 198 -16.50 -7.93 7.32
CA VAL A 198 -15.06 -7.96 7.57
C VAL A 198 -14.72 -6.98 8.69
N GLU A 199 -13.83 -7.37 9.58
CA GLU A 199 -13.27 -6.52 10.63
C GLU A 199 -11.78 -6.28 10.43
N VAL A 200 -11.07 -7.31 9.95
CA VAL A 200 -9.61 -7.31 9.77
C VAL A 200 -9.26 -7.34 8.30
N ILE A 201 -8.30 -6.52 7.88
CA ILE A 201 -7.79 -6.53 6.50
C ILE A 201 -6.29 -6.78 6.51
N VAL A 202 -5.85 -7.78 5.76
CA VAL A 202 -4.44 -8.12 5.58
C VAL A 202 -4.01 -7.65 4.19
N PHE A 203 -3.07 -6.72 4.14
CA PHE A 203 -2.55 -6.12 2.91
C PHE A 203 -1.20 -6.71 2.51
N THR A 204 -1.06 -6.97 1.21
CA THR A 204 0.20 -7.24 0.50
C THR A 204 0.24 -6.41 -0.78
N GLY A 205 1.39 -6.21 -1.38
CA GLY A 205 1.46 -5.60 -2.72
C GLY A 205 2.45 -4.47 -2.89
N ILE A 206 2.25 -3.69 -3.95
CA ILE A 206 3.16 -2.66 -4.49
C ILE A 206 2.36 -1.40 -4.85
N HIS A 207 2.87 -0.19 -4.60
CA HIS A 207 4.07 0.11 -3.82
C HIS A 207 3.69 0.29 -2.35
N LEU A 208 4.57 -0.18 -1.47
CA LEU A 208 4.37 -0.10 -0.02
C LEU A 208 4.14 1.33 0.47
N ASP A 209 4.94 2.27 -0.02
CA ASP A 209 4.94 3.68 0.37
C ASP A 209 3.87 4.52 -0.36
N TRP A 210 3.07 3.91 -1.20
CA TRP A 210 2.04 4.57 -1.99
C TRP A 210 0.68 3.87 -1.87
N CYS A 211 0.37 2.90 -2.78
CA CYS A 211 -0.95 2.27 -2.82
C CYS A 211 -1.24 1.43 -1.57
N VAL A 212 -0.25 0.67 -1.06
CA VAL A 212 -0.42 -0.14 0.16
C VAL A 212 -0.64 0.75 1.37
N GLU A 213 0.20 1.79 1.56
CA GLU A 213 0.02 2.76 2.65
C GLU A 213 -1.31 3.51 2.52
N GLY A 214 -1.68 3.96 1.31
CA GLY A 214 -2.95 4.65 1.05
C GLY A 214 -4.17 3.81 1.42
N ASN A 215 -4.17 2.53 1.03
CA ASN A 215 -5.22 1.58 1.41
C ASN A 215 -5.23 1.27 2.91
N THR A 216 -4.06 1.16 3.54
CA THR A 216 -3.94 0.92 4.98
C THR A 216 -4.53 2.08 5.80
N ARG A 217 -4.25 3.32 5.41
CA ARG A 217 -4.83 4.53 6.00
C ARG A 217 -6.35 4.55 5.85
N SER A 218 -6.84 4.34 4.63
CA SER A 218 -8.27 4.31 4.34
C SER A 218 -8.99 3.19 5.08
N ALA A 219 -8.40 2.01 5.19
CA ALA A 219 -8.96 0.90 5.98
C ALA A 219 -9.16 1.33 7.44
N ARG A 220 -8.14 1.93 8.04
CA ARG A 220 -8.21 2.42 9.42
C ARG A 220 -9.26 3.52 9.61
N ASP A 221 -9.30 4.50 8.70
CA ASP A 221 -10.26 5.61 8.75
C ASP A 221 -11.71 5.12 8.60
N ASN A 222 -11.91 3.99 7.90
CA ASN A 222 -13.22 3.31 7.79
C ASN A 222 -13.52 2.33 8.93
N GLY A 223 -12.68 2.27 9.98
CA GLY A 223 -12.92 1.47 11.18
C GLY A 223 -12.48 0.01 11.10
N TYR A 224 -11.77 -0.39 10.05
CA TYR A 224 -11.17 -1.72 9.96
C TYR A 224 -9.88 -1.82 10.78
N LEU A 225 -9.45 -3.05 11.02
CA LEU A 225 -8.19 -3.40 11.69
C LEU A 225 -7.17 -3.87 10.65
N PRO A 226 -6.42 -2.94 10.02
CA PRO A 226 -5.46 -3.31 8.98
C PRO A 226 -4.20 -3.97 9.56
N PHE A 227 -3.66 -4.93 8.81
CA PHE A 227 -2.31 -5.48 8.95
C PHE A 227 -1.57 -5.32 7.63
N VAL A 228 -0.30 -5.02 7.69
CA VAL A 228 0.59 -5.01 6.53
C VAL A 228 1.65 -6.10 6.68
N ILE A 229 1.76 -6.95 5.67
CA ILE A 229 2.79 -7.98 5.64
C ILE A 229 4.02 -7.40 4.96
N GLY A 230 5.00 -7.01 5.76
CA GLY A 230 6.09 -6.16 5.30
C GLY A 230 6.97 -6.80 4.24
N ASP A 231 7.32 -8.08 4.36
CA ASP A 231 8.11 -8.85 3.38
C ASP A 231 7.29 -9.28 2.14
N ALA A 232 5.97 -9.08 2.18
CA ALA A 232 5.07 -9.25 1.04
C ALA A 232 4.73 -7.93 0.33
N CYS A 233 5.47 -6.85 0.62
CA CYS A 233 5.31 -5.54 0.01
C CYS A 233 6.67 -4.99 -0.40
N ASP A 234 6.70 -4.22 -1.49
CA ASP A 234 7.90 -3.53 -1.96
C ASP A 234 7.61 -2.05 -2.22
N CYS A 235 8.58 -1.16 -1.97
CA CYS A 235 8.61 0.19 -2.50
C CYS A 235 9.13 0.22 -3.94
N GLN A 236 8.92 1.31 -4.64
CA GLN A 236 9.56 1.54 -5.93
C GLN A 236 11.08 1.40 -5.81
N LYS A 237 11.66 2.03 -4.80
CA LYS A 237 13.08 1.95 -4.47
C LYS A 237 13.27 1.18 -3.17
N PRO A 238 14.16 0.17 -3.14
CA PRO A 238 14.42 -0.62 -1.93
C PRO A 238 14.87 0.21 -0.72
N GLU A 239 15.60 1.30 -0.95
CA GLU A 239 16.08 2.19 0.10
C GLU A 239 14.97 2.92 0.86
N ASP A 240 13.77 3.05 0.28
CA ASP A 240 12.61 3.71 0.90
C ASP A 240 11.81 2.76 1.81
N GLU A 241 11.96 1.44 1.64
CA GLU A 241 11.20 0.42 2.39
C GLU A 241 11.32 0.57 3.92
N PRO A 242 12.52 0.73 4.51
CA PRO A 242 12.63 0.85 5.96
C PRO A 242 11.87 2.05 6.53
N ALA A 243 11.82 3.16 5.78
CA ALA A 243 11.10 4.36 6.19
C ALA A 243 9.59 4.16 6.09
N ALA A 244 9.11 3.54 5.01
CA ALA A 244 7.70 3.23 4.78
C ALA A 244 7.17 2.25 5.83
N LEU A 245 7.88 1.13 6.07
CA LEU A 245 7.53 0.13 7.08
C LEU A 245 7.43 0.76 8.48
N ARG A 246 8.41 1.58 8.87
CA ARG A 246 8.38 2.28 10.16
C ARG A 246 7.21 3.24 10.27
N ARG A 247 6.91 4.00 9.21
CA ARG A 247 5.80 4.96 9.20
C ARG A 247 4.47 4.25 9.36
N ILE A 248 4.24 3.19 8.58
CA ILE A 248 3.01 2.39 8.69
C ILE A 248 2.89 1.79 10.09
N ASN A 249 3.95 1.14 10.59
CA ASN A 249 3.96 0.50 11.90
C ASN A 249 3.76 1.48 13.07
N ASN A 250 4.29 2.68 12.96
CA ASN A 250 4.15 3.66 14.04
C ASN A 250 2.76 4.29 14.12
N PHE A 251 2.05 4.43 12.99
CA PHE A 251 0.88 5.29 12.94
C PHE A 251 -0.41 4.60 12.45
N PHE A 252 -0.32 3.57 11.60
CA PHE A 252 -1.50 3.10 10.88
C PHE A 252 -1.88 1.65 11.16
N ALA A 253 -0.92 0.73 11.19
CA ALA A 253 -1.19 -0.70 11.30
C ALA A 253 0.01 -1.45 11.87
N PRO A 254 -0.19 -2.59 12.55
CA PRO A 254 0.89 -3.54 12.79
C PRO A 254 1.52 -3.98 11.48
N VAL A 255 2.86 -3.91 11.40
CA VAL A 255 3.65 -4.47 10.31
C VAL A 255 4.31 -5.74 10.82
N ILE A 256 4.02 -6.86 10.19
CA ILE A 256 4.55 -8.18 10.56
C ILE A 256 5.12 -8.91 9.35
N SER A 257 5.97 -9.89 9.57
CA SER A 257 6.46 -10.76 8.49
C SER A 257 5.42 -11.80 8.08
N SER A 258 5.55 -12.36 6.87
CA SER A 258 4.75 -13.50 6.40
C SER A 258 4.88 -14.71 7.34
N ASP A 259 6.07 -14.97 7.91
CA ASP A 259 6.29 -16.02 8.91
C ASP A 259 5.51 -15.78 10.20
N ASN A 260 5.55 -14.56 10.71
CA ASN A 260 4.78 -14.18 11.89
C ASN A 260 3.28 -14.28 11.65
N PHE A 261 2.80 -13.84 10.49
CA PHE A 261 1.39 -13.97 10.11
C PHE A 261 0.91 -15.44 10.16
N VAL A 262 1.66 -16.34 9.50
CA VAL A 262 1.35 -17.79 9.52
C VAL A 262 1.32 -18.34 10.93
N LYS A 263 2.33 -17.98 11.75
CA LYS A 263 2.40 -18.42 13.16
C LYS A 263 1.20 -17.94 13.98
N LEU A 264 0.79 -16.68 13.84
CA LEU A 264 -0.36 -16.12 14.56
C LEU A 264 -1.68 -16.84 14.17
N LEU A 265 -1.89 -17.12 12.87
CA LEU A 265 -3.06 -17.88 12.42
C LEU A 265 -3.08 -19.30 12.99
N GLN A 266 -1.94 -19.99 13.04
CA GLN A 266 -1.83 -21.34 13.62
C GLN A 266 -2.17 -21.35 15.12
N GLN A 267 -1.70 -20.33 15.86
CA GLN A 267 -2.03 -20.17 17.28
C GLN A 267 -3.53 -19.96 17.49
N GLY A 268 -4.17 -19.11 16.68
CA GLY A 268 -5.61 -18.87 16.72
C GLY A 268 -6.46 -20.10 16.38
N ALA A 269 -5.98 -20.97 15.49
CA ALA A 269 -6.64 -22.23 15.18
C ALA A 269 -6.57 -23.26 16.33
N GLY A 270 -5.48 -23.23 17.11
CA GLY A 270 -5.30 -24.09 18.29
C GLY A 270 -6.25 -23.75 19.43
N THR A 271 -6.48 -22.47 19.68
CA THR A 271 -7.36 -21.99 20.77
C THR A 271 -8.85 -22.26 20.54
N ARG A 272 -9.27 -22.46 19.27
CA ARG A 272 -10.69 -22.77 18.93
C ARG A 272 -11.05 -24.27 19.08
N LYS A 273 -10.09 -25.15 19.26
CA LYS A 273 -10.29 -26.58 19.43
C LYS A 273 -10.34 -27.01 20.90
N ALA A 274 -10.07 -26.14 21.83
CA ALA A 274 -10.15 -26.33 23.27
C ALA A 274 -11.43 -25.70 23.83
#